data_f0e1b704b845e7d305a35d347f4aa16d
#
_entry.id   f0e1b704b845e7d305a35d347f4aa16d
#
_cell.length_a   1.000
_cell.length_b   1.000
_cell.length_c   1.000
_cell.angle_alpha   90.00
_cell.angle_beta   90.00
_cell.angle_gamma   90.00
#
_symmetry.space_group_name_H-M   'P 1'
#
loop_
_entity.id
_entity.type
_entity.pdbx_description
1 polymer ?
#
loop_
_entity_poly.entity_id
_entity_poly.type
_entity_poly.pdbx_seq_one_letter_code
_entity_poly.pdbx_strand_id
1 'polypeptide(L)'
;TPVTSDLSVDLSTDKAFYKPGEKVVFTAEDALPAGTKVRYRLLGEVVGEESVVNGTSWTWQPPTTDFKGYMAELYRQENGTDVIVGTIAVDVSSDPARFPRYGFVADFSREKTAEKTQEEMAYLNRHHINWVQFQDWHNKHHWPLGGTRTQLDEVYMDIANREVYTSSVKNYIEAQHRFGMKSMFYNLCFGALKDAATDGVKEEWYLFKDASHTTKDSHDLPGGWKSNIYLVDPSNKEWQKYLNERNDDV
;
A
#
# COMPACT_ATOMS: atom_id res chain seq x y z
N THR A 1 -7.62 -11.80 -37.54
CA THR A 1 -9.04 -11.70 -37.15
C THR A 1 -9.30 -10.31 -36.59
N PRO A 2 -10.40 -9.63 -36.96
CA PRO A 2 -10.81 -8.38 -36.31
C PRO A 2 -10.98 -8.60 -34.80
N VAL A 3 -10.67 -7.59 -34.01
CA VAL A 3 -10.79 -7.63 -32.54
C VAL A 3 -11.70 -6.49 -32.09
N THR A 4 -12.63 -6.80 -31.23
CA THR A 4 -13.46 -5.83 -30.54
C THR A 4 -13.40 -6.06 -29.02
N SER A 5 -13.89 -5.13 -28.24
CA SER A 5 -13.91 -5.28 -26.78
C SER A 5 -15.32 -5.07 -26.24
N ASP A 6 -15.67 -5.88 -25.27
CA ASP A 6 -16.87 -5.77 -24.42
C ASP A 6 -16.45 -6.17 -23.01
N LEU A 7 -15.85 -5.23 -22.27
CA LEU A 7 -15.26 -5.47 -20.96
C LEU A 7 -16.35 -5.61 -19.89
N SER A 8 -17.06 -6.70 -19.95
CA SER A 8 -18.20 -7.03 -19.07
C SER A 8 -17.85 -8.00 -17.93
N VAL A 9 -16.63 -8.52 -17.92
CA VAL A 9 -16.16 -9.46 -16.90
C VAL A 9 -15.14 -8.80 -15.98
N ASP A 10 -15.45 -8.72 -14.70
CA ASP A 10 -14.51 -8.26 -13.67
C ASP A 10 -13.62 -9.40 -13.20
N LEU A 11 -12.30 -9.15 -13.23
CA LEU A 11 -11.27 -10.10 -12.86
C LEU A 11 -10.48 -9.62 -11.65
N SER A 12 -9.95 -10.57 -10.89
CA SER A 12 -8.98 -10.32 -9.83
C SER A 12 -7.88 -11.36 -9.85
N THR A 13 -6.73 -11.01 -9.26
CA THR A 13 -5.62 -11.91 -8.97
C THR A 13 -5.48 -12.09 -7.47
N ASP A 14 -4.93 -13.21 -7.03
CA ASP A 14 -4.76 -13.51 -5.60
C ASP A 14 -3.67 -12.67 -4.93
N LYS A 15 -2.75 -12.09 -5.71
CA LYS A 15 -1.68 -11.20 -5.21
C LYS A 15 -1.50 -9.97 -6.09
N ALA A 16 -0.89 -8.94 -5.52
CA ALA A 16 -0.56 -7.70 -6.22
C ALA A 16 0.61 -7.86 -7.21
N PHE A 17 1.52 -8.79 -6.95
CA PHE A 17 2.64 -9.16 -7.82
C PHE A 17 3.08 -10.60 -7.49
N TYR A 18 3.88 -11.19 -8.39
CA TYR A 18 4.34 -12.57 -8.28
C TYR A 18 5.85 -12.63 -8.43
N LYS A 19 6.50 -13.39 -7.57
CA LYS A 19 7.92 -13.72 -7.75
C LYS A 19 8.09 -14.69 -8.90
N PRO A 20 9.24 -14.69 -9.61
CA PRO A 20 9.53 -15.70 -10.60
C PRO A 20 9.28 -17.12 -10.07
N GLY A 21 8.49 -17.92 -10.80
CA GLY A 21 8.14 -19.29 -10.41
C GLY A 21 6.82 -19.43 -9.63
N GLU A 22 6.23 -18.35 -9.16
CA GLU A 22 4.91 -18.40 -8.51
C GLU A 22 3.79 -18.50 -9.55
N LYS A 23 2.73 -19.22 -9.18
CA LYS A 23 1.50 -19.31 -9.99
C LYS A 23 0.55 -18.18 -9.66
N VAL A 24 -0.12 -17.68 -10.69
CA VAL A 24 -1.20 -16.71 -10.58
C VAL A 24 -2.53 -17.45 -10.49
N VAL A 25 -3.37 -17.06 -9.53
CA VAL A 25 -4.76 -17.50 -9.46
C VAL A 25 -5.65 -16.34 -9.89
N PHE A 26 -6.36 -16.53 -11.00
CA PHE A 26 -7.35 -15.58 -11.48
C PHE A 26 -8.74 -15.96 -10.98
N THR A 27 -9.55 -14.96 -10.69
CA THR A 27 -10.95 -15.13 -10.32
C THR A 27 -11.81 -14.14 -11.11
N ALA A 28 -12.87 -14.65 -11.72
CA ALA A 28 -13.93 -13.83 -12.31
C ALA A 28 -15.06 -13.66 -11.30
N GLU A 29 -15.68 -12.49 -11.28
CA GLU A 29 -16.81 -12.22 -10.36
C GLU A 29 -17.99 -13.12 -10.65
N ASP A 30 -18.29 -13.36 -11.92
CA ASP A 30 -19.37 -14.22 -12.39
C ASP A 30 -18.85 -15.40 -13.22
N ALA A 31 -19.65 -16.45 -13.31
CA ALA A 31 -19.33 -17.61 -14.14
C ALA A 31 -19.18 -17.21 -15.62
N LEU A 32 -18.10 -17.67 -16.23
CA LEU A 32 -17.80 -17.35 -17.61
C LEU A 32 -18.67 -18.17 -18.59
N PRO A 33 -19.09 -17.58 -19.71
CA PRO A 33 -19.77 -18.31 -20.76
C PRO A 33 -18.94 -19.47 -21.29
N ALA A 34 -19.59 -20.55 -21.70
CA ALA A 34 -18.91 -21.69 -22.33
C ALA A 34 -18.11 -21.24 -23.55
N GLY A 35 -16.90 -21.78 -23.70
CA GLY A 35 -16.02 -21.43 -24.82
C GLY A 35 -15.18 -20.16 -24.62
N THR A 36 -15.27 -19.51 -23.46
CA THR A 36 -14.39 -18.40 -23.10
C THR A 36 -12.94 -18.90 -23.02
N LYS A 37 -12.04 -18.20 -23.68
CA LYS A 37 -10.60 -18.49 -23.72
C LYS A 37 -9.82 -17.39 -23.05
N VAL A 38 -8.60 -17.71 -22.62
CA VAL A 38 -7.64 -16.74 -22.13
C VAL A 38 -6.36 -16.79 -22.94
N ARG A 39 -5.77 -15.64 -23.18
CA ARG A 39 -4.42 -15.49 -23.73
C ARG A 39 -3.64 -14.48 -22.93
N TYR A 40 -2.30 -14.64 -22.96
CA TYR A 40 -1.39 -13.80 -22.18
C TYR A 40 -0.46 -13.06 -23.13
N ARG A 41 -0.30 -11.75 -22.90
CA ARG A 41 0.53 -10.88 -23.72
C ARG A 41 1.68 -10.26 -22.94
N LEU A 42 2.80 -10.13 -23.61
CA LEU A 42 3.94 -9.31 -23.19
C LEU A 42 4.22 -8.30 -24.29
N LEU A 43 4.10 -7.00 -23.98
CA LEU A 43 4.32 -5.90 -24.95
C LEU A 43 3.52 -6.09 -26.28
N GLY A 44 2.31 -6.59 -26.17
CA GLY A 44 1.44 -6.83 -27.32
C GLY A 44 1.59 -8.20 -28.00
N GLU A 45 2.68 -8.92 -27.74
CA GLU A 45 2.88 -10.26 -28.30
C GLU A 45 2.26 -11.34 -27.41
N VAL A 46 1.60 -12.32 -28.03
CA VAL A 46 1.03 -13.46 -27.29
C VAL A 46 2.16 -14.40 -26.86
N VAL A 47 2.30 -14.59 -25.56
CA VAL A 47 3.34 -15.46 -24.97
C VAL A 47 2.78 -16.75 -24.38
N GLY A 48 1.47 -16.88 -24.29
CA GLY A 48 0.80 -18.09 -23.85
C GLY A 48 -0.70 -18.01 -24.16
N GLU A 49 -1.30 -19.16 -24.44
CA GLU A 49 -2.72 -19.30 -24.73
C GLU A 49 -3.26 -20.58 -24.10
N GLU A 50 -4.35 -20.43 -23.37
CA GLU A 50 -5.11 -21.54 -22.83
C GLU A 50 -6.44 -21.65 -23.59
N SER A 51 -6.84 -22.86 -23.93
CA SER A 51 -7.94 -23.07 -24.85
C SER A 51 -9.31 -22.73 -24.29
N VAL A 52 -9.57 -23.03 -23.01
CA VAL A 52 -10.89 -22.80 -22.38
C VAL A 52 -10.73 -22.57 -20.89
N VAL A 53 -11.46 -21.60 -20.37
CA VAL A 53 -11.62 -21.36 -18.94
C VAL A 53 -13.02 -21.82 -18.53
N ASN A 54 -13.09 -22.71 -17.56
CA ASN A 54 -14.35 -23.20 -17.00
C ASN A 54 -14.55 -22.66 -15.59
N GLY A 55 -15.81 -22.32 -15.26
CA GLY A 55 -16.16 -21.80 -13.95
C GLY A 55 -15.73 -20.35 -13.74
N THR A 56 -15.27 -20.01 -12.52
CA THR A 56 -14.92 -18.63 -12.11
C THR A 56 -13.45 -18.46 -11.79
N SER A 57 -12.65 -19.52 -11.84
CA SER A 57 -11.22 -19.44 -11.44
C SER A 57 -10.36 -20.32 -12.33
N TRP A 58 -9.15 -19.85 -12.59
CA TRP A 58 -8.10 -20.61 -13.27
C TRP A 58 -6.72 -20.16 -12.81
N THR A 59 -5.70 -20.92 -13.13
CA THR A 59 -4.32 -20.63 -12.77
C THR A 59 -3.45 -20.50 -13.99
N TRP A 60 -2.39 -19.72 -13.86
CA TRP A 60 -1.35 -19.57 -14.88
C TRP A 60 0.03 -19.53 -14.25
N GLN A 61 0.98 -20.20 -14.88
CA GLN A 61 2.38 -20.11 -14.55
C GLN A 61 3.06 -19.15 -15.53
N PRO A 62 3.35 -17.90 -15.14
CA PRO A 62 4.07 -16.98 -16.02
C PRO A 62 5.47 -17.48 -16.33
N PRO A 63 6.09 -17.03 -17.45
CA PRO A 63 7.52 -17.19 -17.64
C PRO A 63 8.30 -16.64 -16.45
N THR A 64 9.45 -17.27 -16.14
CA THR A 64 10.24 -16.97 -14.94
C THR A 64 11.20 -15.78 -15.12
N THR A 65 11.17 -15.13 -16.26
CA THR A 65 11.96 -13.91 -16.50
C THR A 65 11.52 -12.80 -15.58
N ASP A 66 12.47 -12.24 -14.82
CA ASP A 66 12.17 -11.21 -13.82
C ASP A 66 11.82 -9.86 -14.46
N PHE A 67 11.07 -9.07 -13.71
CA PHE A 67 10.67 -7.70 -14.05
C PHE A 67 9.90 -7.59 -15.36
N LYS A 68 8.87 -8.41 -15.48
CA LYS A 68 7.95 -8.42 -16.63
C LYS A 68 6.52 -8.17 -16.21
N GLY A 69 5.81 -7.40 -17.03
CA GLY A 69 4.37 -7.17 -16.89
C GLY A 69 3.61 -7.81 -18.03
N TYR A 70 2.61 -8.62 -17.69
CA TYR A 70 1.77 -9.32 -18.65
C TYR A 70 0.34 -8.80 -18.58
N MET A 71 -0.40 -8.98 -19.68
CA MET A 71 -1.83 -8.79 -19.75
C MET A 71 -2.51 -10.12 -20.03
N ALA A 72 -3.40 -10.54 -19.14
CA ALA A 72 -4.30 -11.65 -19.41
C ALA A 72 -5.56 -11.10 -20.06
N GLU A 73 -5.94 -11.67 -21.20
CA GLU A 73 -7.13 -11.29 -21.96
C GLU A 73 -8.09 -12.48 -22.01
N LEU A 74 -9.27 -12.33 -21.43
CA LEU A 74 -10.38 -13.23 -21.67
C LEU A 74 -11.08 -12.82 -22.97
N TYR A 75 -11.32 -13.77 -23.84
CA TYR A 75 -12.00 -13.52 -25.10
C TYR A 75 -12.90 -14.68 -25.52
N ARG A 76 -13.85 -14.39 -26.36
CA ARG A 76 -14.68 -15.36 -27.09
C ARG A 76 -14.66 -15.00 -28.56
N GLN A 77 -15.00 -15.94 -29.41
CA GLN A 77 -15.17 -15.69 -30.84
C GLN A 77 -16.64 -15.55 -31.20
N GLU A 78 -16.97 -14.48 -31.89
CA GLU A 78 -18.28 -14.20 -32.44
C GLU A 78 -18.14 -13.89 -33.92
N ASN A 79 -18.73 -14.74 -34.77
CA ASN A 79 -18.73 -14.56 -36.24
C ASN A 79 -17.30 -14.31 -36.82
N GLY A 80 -16.30 -15.04 -36.34
CA GLY A 80 -14.92 -14.89 -36.78
C GLY A 80 -14.18 -13.68 -36.21
N THR A 81 -14.79 -12.96 -35.25
CA THR A 81 -14.21 -11.83 -34.54
C THR A 81 -13.89 -12.23 -33.11
N ASP A 82 -12.70 -11.90 -32.65
CA ASP A 82 -12.35 -12.02 -31.24
C ASP A 82 -13.00 -10.88 -30.46
N VAL A 83 -13.79 -11.21 -29.45
CA VAL A 83 -14.38 -10.25 -28.52
C VAL A 83 -13.68 -10.39 -27.16
N ILE A 84 -12.91 -9.39 -26.76
CA ILE A 84 -12.26 -9.34 -25.46
C ILE A 84 -13.31 -8.94 -24.42
N VAL A 85 -13.55 -9.81 -23.46
CA VAL A 85 -14.60 -9.63 -22.43
C VAL A 85 -14.04 -9.24 -21.06
N GLY A 86 -12.76 -9.47 -20.82
CA GLY A 86 -12.11 -9.08 -19.58
C GLY A 86 -10.59 -9.02 -19.73
N THR A 87 -9.97 -8.14 -18.99
CA THR A 87 -8.51 -7.99 -18.95
C THR A 87 -8.03 -7.80 -17.52
N ILE A 88 -6.82 -8.31 -17.24
CA ILE A 88 -6.15 -8.04 -15.99
C ILE A 88 -4.64 -8.13 -16.16
N ALA A 89 -3.90 -7.26 -15.50
CA ALA A 89 -2.45 -7.28 -15.51
C ALA A 89 -1.87 -8.33 -14.53
N VAL A 90 -0.67 -8.79 -14.83
CA VAL A 90 0.12 -9.66 -13.96
C VAL A 90 1.55 -9.15 -13.96
N ASP A 91 2.08 -8.81 -12.78
CA ASP A 91 3.47 -8.42 -12.61
C ASP A 91 4.30 -9.59 -12.06
N VAL A 92 5.39 -9.90 -12.75
CA VAL A 92 6.41 -10.83 -12.25
C VAL A 92 7.62 -10.01 -11.81
N SER A 93 7.91 -10.01 -10.51
CA SER A 93 8.99 -9.23 -9.92
C SER A 93 9.50 -9.88 -8.64
N SER A 94 10.81 -10.06 -8.55
CA SER A 94 11.48 -10.48 -7.31
C SER A 94 11.62 -9.33 -6.30
N ASP A 95 11.49 -8.09 -6.78
CA ASP A 95 11.65 -6.89 -5.96
C ASP A 95 10.57 -5.85 -6.35
N PRO A 96 9.51 -5.72 -5.55
CA PRO A 96 8.45 -4.75 -5.82
C PRO A 96 8.91 -3.29 -5.71
N ALA A 97 10.05 -3.03 -5.07
CA ALA A 97 10.59 -1.67 -4.96
C ALA A 97 11.12 -1.13 -6.29
N ARG A 98 11.40 -1.98 -7.26
CA ARG A 98 11.83 -1.53 -8.61
C ARG A 98 10.70 -0.94 -9.44
N PHE A 99 9.48 -1.41 -9.22
CA PHE A 99 8.28 -0.95 -9.94
C PHE A 99 7.12 -0.74 -8.96
N PRO A 100 7.28 0.17 -7.98
CA PRO A 100 6.27 0.37 -6.97
C PRO A 100 5.02 1.03 -7.55
N ARG A 101 3.86 0.52 -7.13
CA ARG A 101 2.58 1.17 -7.33
C ARG A 101 2.03 1.53 -5.97
N TYR A 102 2.08 2.81 -5.66
CA TYR A 102 1.72 3.32 -4.35
C TYR A 102 0.22 3.54 -4.20
N GLY A 103 -0.28 3.12 -3.07
CA GLY A 103 -1.55 3.54 -2.53
C GLY A 103 -1.38 3.95 -1.08
N PHE A 104 -2.43 4.45 -0.44
CA PHE A 104 -2.40 4.76 0.98
C PHE A 104 -3.76 4.56 1.63
N VAL A 105 -3.73 4.36 2.95
CA VAL A 105 -4.88 4.31 3.83
C VAL A 105 -4.74 5.38 4.88
N ALA A 106 -5.84 5.98 5.32
CA ALA A 106 -5.82 7.15 6.19
C ALA A 106 -6.89 7.12 7.30
N ASP A 107 -7.65 6.05 7.41
CA ASP A 107 -8.67 5.87 8.44
C ASP A 107 -8.39 4.59 9.24
N PHE A 108 -8.13 4.75 10.53
CA PHE A 108 -7.79 3.66 11.44
C PHE A 108 -8.78 3.59 12.60
N SER A 109 -10.01 4.00 12.34
CA SER A 109 -11.11 3.96 13.31
C SER A 109 -11.46 2.53 13.72
N ARG A 110 -12.24 2.41 14.78
CA ARG A 110 -12.73 1.12 15.29
C ARG A 110 -13.48 0.29 14.23
N GLU A 111 -14.01 0.94 13.20
CA GLU A 111 -14.78 0.29 12.15
C GLU A 111 -13.94 -0.52 11.18
N LYS A 112 -12.61 -0.34 11.21
CA LYS A 112 -11.68 -1.07 10.34
C LYS A 112 -11.37 -2.47 10.88
N THR A 113 -12.40 -3.32 10.85
CA THR A 113 -12.33 -4.74 11.22
C THR A 113 -11.46 -5.54 10.24
N ALA A 114 -11.12 -6.78 10.60
CA ALA A 114 -10.39 -7.69 9.71
C ALA A 114 -11.12 -7.90 8.37
N GLU A 115 -12.45 -8.02 8.40
CA GLU A 115 -13.26 -8.16 7.19
C GLU A 115 -13.24 -6.88 6.34
N LYS A 116 -13.44 -5.73 6.97
CA LYS A 116 -13.47 -4.45 6.27
C LYS A 116 -12.13 -4.11 5.61
N THR A 117 -11.04 -4.31 6.32
CA THR A 117 -9.69 -4.09 5.78
C THR A 117 -9.36 -5.06 4.65
N GLN A 118 -9.82 -6.31 4.74
CA GLN A 118 -9.67 -7.29 3.66
C GLN A 118 -10.40 -6.84 2.39
N GLU A 119 -11.62 -6.34 2.50
CA GLU A 119 -12.39 -5.80 1.36
C GLU A 119 -11.68 -4.61 0.71
N GLU A 120 -11.20 -3.67 1.52
CA GLU A 120 -10.49 -2.48 1.03
C GLU A 120 -9.17 -2.85 0.34
N MET A 121 -8.42 -3.81 0.90
CA MET A 121 -7.17 -4.26 0.29
C MET A 121 -7.43 -5.10 -0.97
N ALA A 122 -8.49 -5.88 -1.02
CA ALA A 122 -8.91 -6.57 -2.24
C ALA A 122 -9.20 -5.57 -3.37
N TYR A 123 -9.85 -4.45 -3.06
CA TYR A 123 -10.09 -3.38 -4.03
C TYR A 123 -8.78 -2.77 -4.55
N LEU A 124 -7.82 -2.46 -3.67
CA LEU A 124 -6.51 -1.97 -4.08
C LEU A 124 -5.72 -3.02 -4.87
N ASN A 125 -5.82 -4.28 -4.50
CA ASN A 125 -5.18 -5.38 -5.22
C ASN A 125 -5.67 -5.49 -6.67
N ARG A 126 -6.96 -5.28 -6.92
CA ARG A 126 -7.51 -5.25 -8.28
C ARG A 126 -6.91 -4.14 -9.15
N HIS A 127 -6.37 -3.09 -8.55
CA HIS A 127 -5.66 -1.99 -9.21
C HIS A 127 -4.15 -2.18 -9.18
N HIS A 128 -3.66 -3.36 -8.77
CA HIS A 128 -2.24 -3.73 -8.71
C HIS A 128 -1.39 -2.82 -7.82
N ILE A 129 -1.98 -2.23 -6.79
CA ILE A 129 -1.24 -1.53 -5.74
C ILE A 129 -0.41 -2.55 -4.97
N ASN A 130 0.90 -2.34 -4.89
CA ASN A 130 1.82 -3.27 -4.23
C ASN A 130 2.55 -2.67 -3.02
N TRP A 131 2.44 -1.35 -2.82
CA TRP A 131 2.95 -0.63 -1.65
C TRP A 131 1.86 0.26 -1.08
N VAL A 132 1.57 0.13 0.21
CA VAL A 132 0.52 0.91 0.88
C VAL A 132 1.11 1.70 2.03
N GLN A 133 0.97 3.02 1.98
CA GLN A 133 1.39 3.93 3.02
C GLN A 133 0.26 4.16 4.02
N PHE A 134 0.61 4.12 5.30
CA PHE A 134 -0.27 4.48 6.40
C PHE A 134 -0.15 5.98 6.63
N GLN A 135 -1.08 6.77 6.10
CA GLN A 135 -1.07 8.22 6.20
C GLN A 135 -1.67 8.68 7.52
N ASP A 136 -0.96 9.57 8.22
CA ASP A 136 -1.43 10.20 9.47
C ASP A 136 -1.91 9.19 10.53
N TRP A 137 -1.25 8.04 10.60
CA TRP A 137 -1.54 6.96 11.55
C TRP A 137 -0.87 7.16 12.90
N HIS A 138 0.21 7.96 12.93
CA HIS A 138 1.15 8.04 14.04
C HIS A 138 0.67 8.97 15.16
N ASN A 139 1.14 8.69 16.37
CA ASN A 139 0.81 9.44 17.57
C ASN A 139 1.42 10.84 17.55
N LYS A 140 2.75 10.92 17.43
CA LYS A 140 3.53 12.17 17.37
C LYS A 140 4.61 12.03 16.31
N HIS A 141 5.04 13.13 15.71
CA HIS A 141 6.12 13.06 14.72
C HIS A 141 7.43 12.54 15.30
N HIS A 142 7.78 12.95 16.53
CA HIS A 142 8.98 12.51 17.24
C HIS A 142 8.78 11.19 18.01
N TRP A 143 7.56 10.73 18.15
CA TRP A 143 7.21 9.47 18.81
C TRP A 143 6.02 8.83 18.07
N PRO A 144 6.28 8.18 16.94
CA PRO A 144 5.19 7.74 16.05
C PRO A 144 4.31 6.64 16.66
N LEU A 145 4.88 5.77 17.49
CA LEU A 145 4.15 4.66 18.06
C LEU A 145 3.15 5.13 19.13
N GLY A 146 1.94 4.61 19.14
CA GLY A 146 1.02 4.73 20.26
C GLY A 146 1.46 3.79 21.39
N GLY A 147 1.97 4.37 22.49
CA GLY A 147 2.57 3.60 23.58
C GLY A 147 4.06 3.33 23.37
N THR A 148 4.50 2.13 23.70
CA THR A 148 5.89 1.68 23.56
C THR A 148 5.96 0.36 22.81
N ARG A 149 7.14 -0.01 22.33
CA ARG A 149 7.37 -1.28 21.64
C ARG A 149 6.91 -2.50 22.44
N THR A 150 7.03 -2.44 23.76
CA THR A 150 6.64 -3.54 24.67
C THR A 150 5.20 -3.43 25.17
N GLN A 151 4.60 -2.25 25.07
CA GLN A 151 3.23 -2.00 25.53
C GLN A 151 2.57 -0.99 24.61
N LEU A 152 1.88 -1.49 23.59
CA LEU A 152 1.12 -0.66 22.67
C LEU A 152 -0.14 -0.14 23.33
N ASP A 153 -0.49 1.11 23.07
CA ASP A 153 -1.80 1.63 23.39
C ASP A 153 -2.86 0.99 22.50
N GLU A 154 -3.98 0.60 23.06
CA GLU A 154 -5.11 0.09 22.28
C GLU A 154 -5.69 1.16 21.36
N VAL A 155 -5.79 2.38 21.90
CA VAL A 155 -6.30 3.57 21.22
C VAL A 155 -5.42 4.76 21.54
N TYR A 156 -5.12 5.54 20.54
CA TYR A 156 -4.43 6.82 20.69
C TYR A 156 -4.96 7.85 19.69
N MET A 157 -4.59 9.12 19.87
CA MET A 157 -4.96 10.19 18.94
C MET A 157 -3.83 10.40 17.93
N ASP A 158 -4.18 10.48 16.65
CA ASP A 158 -3.23 10.84 15.61
C ASP A 158 -2.93 12.36 15.60
N ILE A 159 -2.12 12.81 14.66
CA ILE A 159 -1.74 14.22 14.52
C ILE A 159 -2.89 15.14 14.14
N ALA A 160 -4.00 14.61 13.67
CA ALA A 160 -5.25 15.33 13.37
C ALA A 160 -6.29 15.21 14.49
N ASN A 161 -5.90 14.71 15.68
CA ASN A 161 -6.80 14.41 16.79
C ASN A 161 -7.94 13.46 16.46
N ARG A 162 -7.67 12.47 15.59
CA ARG A 162 -8.60 11.37 15.33
C ARG A 162 -8.17 10.14 16.12
N GLU A 163 -9.15 9.35 16.55
CA GLU A 163 -8.86 8.08 17.22
C GLU A 163 -8.25 7.07 16.24
N VAL A 164 -7.11 6.48 16.62
CA VAL A 164 -6.48 5.36 15.96
C VAL A 164 -6.55 4.14 16.85
N TYR A 165 -7.10 3.07 16.30
CA TYR A 165 -7.14 1.76 16.96
C TYR A 165 -5.97 0.91 16.46
N THR A 166 -5.11 0.50 17.36
CA THR A 166 -3.95 -0.36 17.01
C THR A 166 -4.40 -1.66 16.35
N SER A 167 -5.55 -2.20 16.75
CA SER A 167 -6.16 -3.36 16.08
C SER A 167 -6.48 -3.10 14.62
N SER A 168 -6.96 -1.91 14.29
CA SER A 168 -7.26 -1.51 12.89
C SER A 168 -6.00 -1.39 12.05
N VAL A 169 -4.93 -0.81 12.60
CA VAL A 169 -3.62 -0.77 11.93
C VAL A 169 -3.11 -2.18 11.64
N LYS A 170 -3.17 -3.08 12.61
CA LYS A 170 -2.77 -4.50 12.43
C LYS A 170 -3.63 -5.21 11.39
N ASN A 171 -4.94 -4.98 11.40
CA ASN A 171 -5.85 -5.56 10.40
C ASN A 171 -5.45 -5.15 8.97
N TYR A 172 -5.09 -3.90 8.75
CA TYR A 172 -4.58 -3.45 7.45
C TYR A 172 -3.28 -4.13 7.06
N ILE A 173 -2.33 -4.23 7.98
CA ILE A 173 -1.03 -4.90 7.72
C ILE A 173 -1.27 -6.35 7.32
N GLU A 174 -2.09 -7.08 8.06
CA GLU A 174 -2.41 -8.47 7.74
C GLU A 174 -3.10 -8.62 6.39
N ALA A 175 -4.08 -7.78 6.10
CA ALA A 175 -4.78 -7.78 4.81
C ALA A 175 -3.83 -7.49 3.64
N GLN A 176 -2.94 -6.52 3.79
CA GLN A 176 -1.92 -6.19 2.79
C GLN A 176 -0.96 -7.36 2.54
N HIS A 177 -0.48 -7.99 3.61
CA HIS A 177 0.45 -9.11 3.49
C HIS A 177 -0.19 -10.34 2.82
N ARG A 178 -1.49 -10.57 2.97
CA ARG A 178 -2.20 -11.64 2.26
C ARG A 178 -2.14 -11.48 0.74
N PHE A 179 -2.12 -10.25 0.25
CA PHE A 179 -1.96 -9.93 -1.17
C PHE A 179 -0.50 -9.76 -1.59
N GLY A 180 0.46 -9.97 -0.70
CA GLY A 180 1.88 -9.76 -0.97
C GLY A 180 2.29 -8.28 -1.03
N MET A 181 1.41 -7.35 -0.68
CA MET A 181 1.71 -5.93 -0.63
C MET A 181 2.72 -5.62 0.48
N LYS A 182 3.46 -4.53 0.31
CA LYS A 182 4.33 -3.96 1.34
C LYS A 182 3.59 -2.88 2.11
N SER A 183 3.78 -2.87 3.42
CA SER A 183 3.25 -1.85 4.32
C SER A 183 4.33 -0.85 4.66
N MET A 184 4.04 0.45 4.51
CA MET A 184 4.96 1.53 4.89
C MET A 184 4.22 2.49 5.81
N PHE A 185 4.90 2.95 6.83
CA PHE A 185 4.37 4.04 7.63
C PHE A 185 4.90 5.39 7.15
N TYR A 186 4.06 6.39 7.23
CA TYR A 186 4.48 7.78 7.06
C TYR A 186 5.05 8.33 8.36
N ASN A 187 6.13 9.09 8.28
CA ASN A 187 6.57 9.95 9.37
C ASN A 187 7.31 11.18 8.82
N LEU A 188 7.20 12.27 9.56
CA LEU A 188 7.87 13.53 9.27
C LEU A 188 9.23 13.54 9.97
N CYS A 189 10.31 13.85 9.23
CA CYS A 189 11.67 13.71 9.72
C CYS A 189 12.32 15.01 10.25
N PHE A 190 11.65 16.14 10.16
CA PHE A 190 12.22 17.45 10.48
C PHE A 190 11.42 18.26 11.51
N GLY A 191 10.56 17.61 12.27
CA GLY A 191 9.72 18.27 13.25
C GLY A 191 9.42 17.42 14.47
N ALA A 192 9.19 18.09 15.57
CA ALA A 192 8.75 17.50 16.81
C ALA A 192 7.60 18.35 17.40
N LEU A 193 6.67 17.72 18.09
CA LEU A 193 5.60 18.45 18.77
C LEU A 193 6.20 19.38 19.82
N LYS A 194 5.51 20.46 20.16
CA LYS A 194 6.03 21.50 21.07
C LYS A 194 6.31 21.01 22.48
N ASP A 195 5.73 19.89 22.89
CA ASP A 195 5.95 19.24 24.19
C ASP A 195 7.02 18.12 24.16
N ALA A 196 7.75 17.99 23.07
CA ALA A 196 8.65 16.86 22.80
C ALA A 196 9.84 16.75 23.80
N ALA A 197 10.13 17.80 24.56
CA ALA A 197 11.15 17.74 25.61
C ALA A 197 10.83 16.65 26.67
N THR A 198 9.56 16.40 26.94
CA THR A 198 9.12 15.34 27.85
C THR A 198 9.39 13.92 27.31
N ASP A 199 9.56 13.80 25.99
CA ASP A 199 9.86 12.55 25.30
C ASP A 199 11.33 12.41 24.91
N GLY A 200 12.20 13.30 25.41
CA GLY A 200 13.65 13.22 25.24
C GLY A 200 14.23 14.01 24.07
N VAL A 201 13.43 14.81 23.38
CA VAL A 201 13.93 15.72 22.34
C VAL A 201 14.65 16.89 22.99
N LYS A 202 15.89 17.16 22.56
CA LYS A 202 16.75 18.16 23.18
C LYS A 202 16.66 19.50 22.47
N GLU A 203 16.82 20.57 23.28
CA GLU A 203 16.74 21.95 22.84
C GLU A 203 17.75 22.30 21.73
N GLU A 204 18.94 21.76 21.81
CA GLU A 204 20.01 22.00 20.84
C GLU A 204 19.79 21.35 19.47
N TRP A 205 18.75 20.56 19.31
CA TRP A 205 18.41 19.94 18.02
C TRP A 205 17.50 20.82 17.17
N TYR A 206 16.88 21.85 17.76
CA TYR A 206 15.94 22.72 17.06
C TYR A 206 16.61 23.71 16.13
N LEU A 207 15.89 24.10 15.09
CA LEU A 207 16.21 25.25 14.27
C LEU A 207 15.67 26.53 14.91
N PHE A 208 16.44 27.61 14.82
CA PHE A 208 16.09 28.90 15.39
C PHE A 208 16.02 29.96 14.27
N LYS A 209 15.13 30.93 14.42
CA LYS A 209 14.96 32.06 13.50
C LYS A 209 16.04 33.13 13.66
N ASP A 210 16.74 33.14 14.78
CA ASP A 210 17.72 34.14 15.17
C ASP A 210 19.05 33.51 15.63
N ALA A 211 20.13 34.24 15.42
CA ALA A 211 21.49 33.80 15.79
C ALA A 211 21.70 33.66 17.30
N SER A 212 20.87 34.31 18.12
CA SER A 212 20.94 34.21 19.58
C SER A 212 20.15 33.02 20.15
N HIS A 213 19.52 32.22 19.29
CA HIS A 213 18.74 31.05 19.66
C HIS A 213 17.61 31.36 20.64
N THR A 214 16.92 32.47 20.45
CA THR A 214 15.83 32.88 21.34
C THR A 214 14.46 32.46 20.82
N THR A 215 14.31 32.31 19.48
CA THR A 215 13.02 31.97 18.85
C THR A 215 13.17 30.73 17.97
N LYS A 216 12.55 29.63 18.40
CA LYS A 216 12.51 28.39 17.60
C LYS A 216 11.70 28.62 16.31
N ASP A 217 12.15 28.02 15.23
CA ASP A 217 11.36 27.93 14.03
C ASP A 217 10.21 26.93 14.22
N SER A 218 9.04 27.25 13.71
CA SER A 218 7.84 26.47 13.95
C SER A 218 6.93 26.41 12.72
N HIS A 219 6.10 25.39 12.69
CA HIS A 219 5.02 25.26 11.75
C HIS A 219 3.75 24.87 12.51
N ASP A 220 2.77 25.78 12.49
CA ASP A 220 1.49 25.60 13.18
C ASP A 220 0.39 25.37 12.16
N LEU A 221 -0.42 24.35 12.39
CA LEU A 221 -1.61 24.06 11.62
C LEU A 221 -2.82 24.79 12.21
N PRO A 222 -3.91 24.96 11.43
CA PRO A 222 -5.17 25.51 11.96
C PRO A 222 -5.69 24.74 13.17
N GLY A 223 -6.56 25.36 13.94
CA GLY A 223 -7.14 24.77 15.15
C GLY A 223 -7.73 23.38 14.92
N GLY A 224 -7.60 22.51 15.90
CA GLY A 224 -8.06 21.13 15.85
C GLY A 224 -6.98 20.12 15.49
N TRP A 225 -5.86 20.53 14.91
CA TRP A 225 -4.72 19.67 14.66
C TRP A 225 -3.83 19.55 15.90
N LYS A 226 -3.35 18.34 16.17
CA LYS A 226 -2.34 18.06 17.20
C LYS A 226 -0.92 18.43 16.70
N SER A 227 -0.71 18.47 15.39
CA SER A 227 0.57 18.61 14.71
C SER A 227 1.08 20.06 14.64
N ASN A 228 1.18 20.74 15.80
CA ASN A 228 1.94 21.96 15.93
C ASN A 228 3.36 21.64 16.32
N ILE A 229 4.33 21.97 15.47
CA ILE A 229 5.70 21.51 15.60
C ILE A 229 6.70 22.66 15.72
N TYR A 230 7.81 22.36 16.42
CA TYR A 230 9.07 23.06 16.21
C TYR A 230 9.87 22.32 15.15
N LEU A 231 10.57 23.06 14.30
CA LEU A 231 11.43 22.46 13.29
C LEU A 231 12.74 22.00 13.93
N VAL A 232 13.14 20.81 13.56
CA VAL A 232 14.39 20.18 14.04
C VAL A 232 15.38 20.19 12.88
N ASP A 233 16.65 20.39 13.18
CA ASP A 233 17.72 20.28 12.19
C ASP A 233 17.87 18.82 11.73
N PRO A 234 17.48 18.46 10.51
CA PRO A 234 17.56 17.10 10.03
C PRO A 234 18.99 16.61 9.81
N SER A 235 19.98 17.50 9.80
CA SER A 235 21.41 17.16 9.72
C SER A 235 22.03 16.83 11.08
N ASN A 236 21.36 17.14 12.18
CA ASN A 236 21.84 16.85 13.53
C ASN A 236 21.90 15.33 13.79
N LYS A 237 23.10 14.82 14.09
CA LYS A 237 23.32 13.37 14.23
C LYS A 237 22.64 12.76 15.45
N GLU A 238 22.50 13.49 16.54
CA GLU A 238 21.78 12.99 17.71
C GLU A 238 20.28 12.90 17.46
N TRP A 239 19.71 13.89 16.77
CA TRP A 239 18.32 13.84 16.30
C TRP A 239 18.08 12.67 15.35
N GLN A 240 18.95 12.48 14.37
CA GLN A 240 18.84 11.34 13.45
C GLN A 240 18.83 10.01 14.20
N LYS A 241 19.73 9.86 15.19
CA LYS A 241 19.78 8.66 16.03
C LYS A 241 18.48 8.47 16.81
N TYR A 242 18.01 9.53 17.49
CA TYR A 242 16.76 9.50 18.23
C TYR A 242 15.59 9.08 17.35
N LEU A 243 15.42 9.73 16.19
CA LEU A 243 14.31 9.44 15.28
C LEU A 243 14.37 8.01 14.71
N ASN A 244 15.56 7.55 14.33
CA ASN A 244 15.74 6.18 13.85
C ASN A 244 15.37 5.15 14.93
N GLU A 245 15.79 5.36 16.17
CA GLU A 245 15.40 4.49 17.29
C GLU A 245 13.87 4.46 17.48
N ARG A 246 13.19 5.61 17.33
CA ARG A 246 11.72 5.66 17.41
C ARG A 246 11.03 5.01 16.22
N ASN A 247 11.61 5.12 15.03
CA ASN A 247 11.11 4.43 13.85
C ASN A 247 11.35 2.92 13.92
N ASP A 248 12.43 2.47 14.52
CA ASP A 248 12.72 1.05 14.75
C ASP A 248 11.74 0.40 15.74
N ASP A 249 11.03 1.18 16.54
CA ASP A 249 9.96 0.70 17.42
C ASP A 249 8.68 0.33 16.66
N VAL A 250 8.50 0.86 15.47
CA VAL A 250 7.31 0.61 14.62
C VAL A 250 7.45 -0.69 13.85
#